data_74a9db45dd9938d7c0b7f6fdae39c8c9
#
_entry.id   74a9db45dd9938d7c0b7f6fdae39c8c9
#
_cell.length_a   1.000
_cell.length_b   1.000
_cell.length_c   1.000
_cell.angle_alpha   90.00
_cell.angle_beta   90.00
_cell.angle_gamma   90.00
#
_symmetry.space_group_name_H-M   'P 1'
#
loop_
_entity.id
_entity.type
_entity.pdbx_description
1 polymer ?
#
loop_
_entity_poly.entity_id
_entity_poly.type
_entity_poly.pdbx_seq_one_letter_code
_entity_poly.pdbx_strand_id
1 'polypeptide(L)'
;MKDISLIAFDADDTLWECQTYFASVEREYCDLLKHYAPVEEVSQALFATETANMELLGYGSKAFILSLLENATQVSHGKLTSAEVIAIIKMGKSLLQLPGKPLEGVVTTMEKLHRSGLYRLVVFTKGELLDQESKFYRSGLRTYFDDFIVVSDKTPKAYERLCDQFGIGIEELLMVGNSFKSDVEPVLKLGGWAVHIPFHTIWQHEVVDEYEHPHLLKMRSFSELETLINEREQRLKVDRLQLRSI
;
A
#
# COMPACT_ATOMS: atom_id res chain seq x y z
N MET A 1 -3.20 -23.23 -1.74
CA MET A 1 -2.01 -22.52 -2.26
C MET A 1 -0.88 -23.53 -2.53
N LYS A 2 -0.95 -24.29 -3.61
CA LYS A 2 0.09 -25.34 -3.82
C LYS A 2 1.41 -24.82 -4.37
N ASP A 3 1.37 -23.77 -5.18
CA ASP A 3 2.50 -23.43 -6.05
C ASP A 3 2.94 -21.95 -6.00
N ILE A 4 2.67 -21.25 -4.88
CA ILE A 4 3.13 -19.86 -4.72
C ILE A 4 4.66 -19.82 -4.79
N SER A 5 5.18 -19.01 -5.70
CA SER A 5 6.61 -18.79 -5.90
C SER A 5 7.02 -17.32 -5.64
N LEU A 6 6.08 -16.39 -5.78
CA LEU A 6 6.27 -14.95 -5.56
C LEU A 6 5.27 -14.43 -4.52
N ILE A 7 5.77 -13.76 -3.50
CA ILE A 7 4.95 -12.97 -2.59
C ILE A 7 5.25 -11.50 -2.85
N ALA A 8 4.23 -10.77 -3.28
CA ALA A 8 4.28 -9.32 -3.45
C ALA A 8 3.63 -8.64 -2.24
N PHE A 9 4.26 -7.60 -1.73
CA PHE A 9 3.79 -6.85 -0.57
C PHE A 9 3.49 -5.42 -0.99
N ASP A 10 2.31 -4.95 -0.65
CA ASP A 10 2.07 -3.52 -0.59
C ASP A 10 2.96 -2.88 0.47
N ALA A 11 3.16 -1.57 0.38
CA ALA A 11 4.07 -0.85 1.25
C ALA A 11 3.34 0.00 2.31
N ASP A 12 2.61 1.01 1.88
CA ASP A 12 1.94 1.97 2.75
C ASP A 12 0.77 1.30 3.51
N ASP A 13 0.78 1.38 4.83
CA ASP A 13 -0.19 0.75 5.73
C ASP A 13 -0.21 -0.80 5.71
N THR A 14 0.78 -1.39 5.03
CA THR A 14 1.05 -2.84 5.03
C THR A 14 2.40 -3.13 5.68
N LEU A 15 3.47 -2.51 5.22
CA LEU A 15 4.82 -2.65 5.79
C LEU A 15 5.15 -1.54 6.79
N TRP A 16 4.68 -0.33 6.56
CA TRP A 16 4.86 0.84 7.44
C TRP A 16 3.63 1.74 7.41
N GLU A 17 3.45 2.51 8.46
CA GLU A 17 2.33 3.43 8.63
C GLU A 17 2.44 4.64 7.67
N CYS A 18 1.34 4.98 7.01
CA CYS A 18 1.25 6.10 6.08
C CYS A 18 -0.05 6.91 6.25
N GLN A 19 -1.23 6.30 6.12
CA GLN A 19 -2.51 7.00 6.06
C GLN A 19 -2.83 7.82 7.31
N THR A 20 -2.39 7.40 8.48
CA THR A 20 -2.57 8.18 9.71
C THR A 20 -1.90 9.55 9.65
N TYR A 21 -0.74 9.64 8.97
CA TYR A 21 -0.05 10.91 8.75
C TYR A 21 -0.80 11.81 7.77
N PHE A 22 -1.31 11.25 6.68
CA PHE A 22 -2.15 11.99 5.72
C PHE A 22 -3.40 12.51 6.39
N ALA A 23 -4.11 11.68 7.17
CA ALA A 23 -5.29 12.08 7.93
C ALA A 23 -4.98 13.17 8.98
N SER A 24 -3.76 13.18 9.55
CA SER A 24 -3.34 14.25 10.45
C SER A 24 -3.12 15.56 9.72
N VAL A 25 -2.45 15.52 8.56
CA VAL A 25 -2.24 16.71 7.71
C VAL A 25 -3.58 17.25 7.21
N GLU A 26 -4.53 16.42 6.80
CA GLU A 26 -5.85 16.84 6.38
C GLU A 26 -6.60 17.56 7.51
N ARG A 27 -6.55 17.04 8.74
CA ARG A 27 -7.15 17.74 9.89
C ARG A 27 -6.55 19.11 10.15
N GLU A 28 -5.20 19.21 10.15
CA GLU A 28 -4.49 20.47 10.30
C GLU A 28 -4.84 21.48 9.18
N TYR A 29 -4.95 20.98 7.96
CA TYR A 29 -5.34 21.76 6.80
C TYR A 29 -6.78 22.28 6.90
N CYS A 30 -7.73 21.44 7.24
CA CYS A 30 -9.12 21.85 7.43
C CYS A 30 -9.25 22.87 8.57
N ASP A 31 -8.50 22.69 9.66
CA ASP A 31 -8.47 23.65 10.78
C ASP A 31 -7.85 24.99 10.39
N LEU A 32 -6.82 24.99 9.53
CA LEU A 32 -6.23 26.22 8.97
C LEU A 32 -7.26 27.03 8.18
N LEU A 33 -8.13 26.36 7.41
CA LEU A 33 -9.08 27.00 6.52
C LEU A 33 -10.48 27.24 7.12
N LYS A 34 -10.73 26.85 8.36
CA LYS A 34 -12.05 26.92 9.02
C LYS A 34 -12.68 28.32 9.07
N HIS A 35 -11.88 29.36 8.88
CA HIS A 35 -12.38 30.75 8.81
C HIS A 35 -12.91 31.12 7.42
N TYR A 36 -12.67 30.32 6.39
CA TYR A 36 -13.25 30.45 5.06
C TYR A 36 -14.52 29.63 4.88
N ALA A 37 -14.56 28.40 5.41
CA ALA A 37 -15.70 27.49 5.33
C ALA A 37 -15.68 26.49 6.51
N PRO A 38 -16.83 25.87 6.84
CA PRO A 38 -16.88 24.76 7.82
C PRO A 38 -15.91 23.63 7.47
N VAL A 39 -15.33 23.02 8.50
CA VAL A 39 -14.32 21.93 8.36
C VAL A 39 -14.83 20.80 7.45
N GLU A 40 -16.07 20.42 7.62
CA GLU A 40 -16.72 19.35 6.83
C GLU A 40 -16.83 19.71 5.34
N GLU A 41 -17.11 20.99 5.04
CA GLU A 41 -17.17 21.48 3.66
C GLU A 41 -15.78 21.52 3.01
N VAL A 42 -14.75 21.93 3.78
CA VAL A 42 -13.35 21.95 3.33
C VAL A 42 -12.89 20.52 3.00
N SER A 43 -13.16 19.55 3.88
CA SER A 43 -12.79 18.14 3.69
C SER A 43 -13.53 17.52 2.49
N GLN A 44 -14.84 17.75 2.34
CA GLN A 44 -15.59 17.26 1.19
C GLN A 44 -15.09 17.86 -0.13
N ALA A 45 -14.81 19.16 -0.15
CA ALA A 45 -14.26 19.83 -1.33
C ALA A 45 -12.85 19.32 -1.66
N LEU A 46 -12.03 19.02 -0.63
CA LEU A 46 -10.71 18.40 -0.82
C LEU A 46 -10.83 17.03 -1.46
N PHE A 47 -11.69 16.16 -0.95
CA PHE A 47 -11.94 14.84 -1.52
C PHE A 47 -12.37 14.93 -3.00
N ALA A 48 -13.24 15.87 -3.34
CA ALA A 48 -13.66 16.10 -4.73
C ALA A 48 -12.48 16.57 -5.61
N THR A 49 -11.63 17.46 -5.08
CA THR A 49 -10.43 17.97 -5.77
C THR A 49 -9.41 16.85 -6.00
N GLU A 50 -9.13 16.01 -4.98
CA GLU A 50 -8.25 14.85 -5.12
C GLU A 50 -8.79 13.88 -6.18
N THR A 51 -10.10 13.58 -6.13
CA THR A 51 -10.75 12.68 -7.12
C THR A 51 -10.56 13.21 -8.54
N ALA A 52 -10.77 14.51 -8.78
CA ALA A 52 -10.58 15.11 -10.09
C ALA A 52 -9.11 15.12 -10.56
N ASN A 53 -8.19 15.25 -9.63
CA ASN A 53 -6.75 15.31 -9.90
C ASN A 53 -6.10 13.93 -10.09
N MET A 54 -6.74 12.85 -9.63
CA MET A 54 -6.13 11.53 -9.55
C MET A 54 -5.70 10.98 -10.92
N GLU A 55 -6.48 11.21 -11.98
CA GLU A 55 -6.14 10.77 -13.34
C GLU A 55 -4.88 11.47 -13.87
N LEU A 56 -4.74 12.77 -13.59
CA LEU A 56 -3.65 13.59 -14.13
C LEU A 56 -2.38 13.53 -13.27
N LEU A 57 -2.55 13.62 -11.94
CA LEU A 57 -1.43 13.74 -11.00
C LEU A 57 -1.00 12.41 -10.38
N GLY A 58 -1.83 11.36 -10.49
CA GLY A 58 -1.59 10.09 -9.83
C GLY A 58 -1.73 10.14 -8.32
N TYR A 59 -0.99 9.24 -7.66
CA TYR A 59 -1.01 9.06 -6.21
C TYR A 59 0.27 9.62 -5.57
N GLY A 60 0.20 9.97 -4.28
CA GLY A 60 1.35 10.33 -3.44
C GLY A 60 1.35 11.75 -2.95
N SER A 61 2.34 12.06 -2.12
CA SER A 61 2.42 13.31 -1.35
C SER A 61 2.45 14.56 -2.23
N LYS A 62 3.07 14.53 -3.41
CA LYS A 62 3.13 15.70 -4.31
C LYS A 62 1.78 15.99 -4.97
N ALA A 63 1.06 14.95 -5.42
CA ALA A 63 -0.30 15.08 -5.93
C ALA A 63 -1.24 15.66 -4.86
N PHE A 64 -1.11 15.15 -3.63
CA PHE A 64 -1.87 15.64 -2.48
C PHE A 64 -1.59 17.11 -2.18
N ILE A 65 -0.30 17.55 -2.17
CA ILE A 65 0.06 18.97 -1.97
C ILE A 65 -0.60 19.87 -3.02
N LEU A 66 -0.62 19.47 -4.28
CA LEU A 66 -1.26 20.23 -5.34
C LEU A 66 -2.77 20.31 -5.12
N SER A 67 -3.41 19.21 -4.74
CA SER A 67 -4.84 19.18 -4.42
C SER A 67 -5.18 20.06 -3.20
N LEU A 68 -4.34 20.07 -2.16
CA LEU A 68 -4.49 20.98 -1.01
C LEU A 68 -4.47 22.44 -1.45
N LEU A 69 -3.51 22.83 -2.29
CA LEU A 69 -3.37 24.22 -2.75
C LEU A 69 -4.52 24.66 -3.67
N GLU A 70 -4.93 23.78 -4.57
CA GLU A 70 -6.05 24.01 -5.47
C GLU A 70 -7.36 24.18 -4.68
N ASN A 71 -7.67 23.24 -3.80
CA ASN A 71 -8.83 23.29 -2.92
C ASN A 71 -8.83 24.54 -2.03
N ALA A 72 -7.69 24.85 -1.40
CA ALA A 72 -7.56 26.05 -0.56
C ALA A 72 -7.87 27.34 -1.35
N THR A 73 -7.42 27.41 -2.61
CA THR A 73 -7.70 28.58 -3.49
C THR A 73 -9.20 28.67 -3.81
N GLN A 74 -9.85 27.54 -4.06
CA GLN A 74 -11.29 27.47 -4.32
C GLN A 74 -12.10 27.87 -3.08
N VAL A 75 -11.84 27.24 -1.94
CA VAL A 75 -12.55 27.48 -0.66
C VAL A 75 -12.39 28.92 -0.18
N SER A 76 -11.19 29.49 -0.34
CA SER A 76 -10.94 30.90 0.04
C SER A 76 -11.46 31.93 -0.97
N HIS A 77 -12.04 31.47 -2.09
CA HIS A 77 -12.43 32.33 -3.21
C HIS A 77 -11.30 33.26 -3.68
N GLY A 78 -10.08 32.69 -3.76
CA GLY A 78 -8.88 33.44 -4.18
C GLY A 78 -8.32 34.40 -3.12
N LYS A 79 -8.77 34.31 -1.87
CA LYS A 79 -8.32 35.19 -0.76
C LYS A 79 -7.22 34.53 0.09
N LEU A 80 -6.71 33.39 -0.33
CA LEU A 80 -5.65 32.67 0.37
C LEU A 80 -4.41 33.57 0.54
N THR A 81 -3.92 33.70 1.76
CA THR A 81 -2.74 34.51 2.06
C THR A 81 -1.45 33.76 1.75
N SER A 82 -0.37 34.49 1.49
CA SER A 82 0.95 33.88 1.30
C SER A 82 1.43 33.05 2.51
N ALA A 83 1.02 33.44 3.73
CA ALA A 83 1.35 32.71 4.94
C ALA A 83 0.64 31.33 4.97
N GLU A 84 -0.63 31.26 4.57
CA GLU A 84 -1.39 30.02 4.46
C GLU A 84 -0.83 29.11 3.37
N VAL A 85 -0.48 29.66 2.19
CA VAL A 85 0.20 28.91 1.12
C VAL A 85 1.48 28.25 1.66
N ILE A 86 2.32 29.00 2.39
CA ILE A 86 3.55 28.48 2.97
C ILE A 86 3.25 27.37 4.01
N ALA A 87 2.21 27.57 4.84
CA ALA A 87 1.80 26.56 5.83
C ALA A 87 1.34 25.26 5.15
N ILE A 88 0.49 25.33 4.12
CA ILE A 88 0.03 24.16 3.36
C ILE A 88 1.21 23.42 2.70
N ILE A 89 2.13 24.14 2.07
CA ILE A 89 3.32 23.54 1.48
C ILE A 89 4.17 22.84 2.55
N LYS A 90 4.30 23.44 3.75
CA LYS A 90 5.05 22.85 4.86
C LYS A 90 4.39 21.56 5.38
N MET A 91 3.07 21.57 5.55
CA MET A 91 2.28 20.39 5.92
C MET A 91 2.48 19.26 4.91
N GLY A 92 2.30 19.54 3.62
CA GLY A 92 2.50 18.53 2.59
C GLY A 92 3.94 18.01 2.51
N LYS A 93 4.95 18.89 2.66
CA LYS A 93 6.36 18.46 2.70
C LYS A 93 6.70 17.55 3.87
N SER A 94 5.99 17.61 4.99
CA SER A 94 6.20 16.69 6.11
C SER A 94 5.89 15.23 5.72
N LEU A 95 4.94 15.02 4.81
CA LEU A 95 4.60 13.69 4.29
C LEU A 95 5.74 13.07 3.47
N LEU A 96 6.57 13.86 2.79
CA LEU A 96 7.77 13.39 2.10
C LEU A 96 8.89 12.94 3.05
N GLN A 97 8.73 13.20 4.34
CA GLN A 97 9.71 12.88 5.38
C GLN A 97 9.21 11.82 6.37
N LEU A 98 8.16 11.09 5.99
CA LEU A 98 7.63 10.01 6.84
C LEU A 98 8.74 9.02 7.21
N PRO A 99 8.77 8.53 8.46
CA PRO A 99 9.90 7.75 8.97
C PRO A 99 10.05 6.38 8.30
N GLY A 100 9.00 5.88 7.63
CA GLY A 100 8.97 4.51 7.09
C GLY A 100 9.12 3.45 8.19
N LYS A 101 8.67 3.75 9.43
CA LYS A 101 8.78 2.83 10.55
C LYS A 101 7.95 1.58 10.31
N PRO A 102 8.56 0.38 10.28
CA PRO A 102 7.83 -0.86 10.08
C PRO A 102 6.71 -1.05 11.12
N LEU A 103 5.58 -1.59 10.68
CA LEU A 103 4.48 -1.98 11.54
C LEU A 103 4.87 -3.17 12.43
N GLU A 104 4.07 -3.41 13.47
CA GLU A 104 4.30 -4.51 14.40
C GLU A 104 4.31 -5.87 13.66
N GLY A 105 5.29 -6.70 13.99
CA GLY A 105 5.46 -8.03 13.39
C GLY A 105 6.15 -8.05 12.02
N VAL A 106 6.23 -6.92 11.29
CA VAL A 106 6.78 -6.87 9.93
C VAL A 106 8.23 -7.33 9.90
N VAL A 107 9.11 -6.72 10.69
CA VAL A 107 10.56 -7.06 10.65
C VAL A 107 10.79 -8.55 10.94
N THR A 108 10.17 -9.05 12.00
CA THR A 108 10.35 -10.45 12.44
C THR A 108 9.84 -11.44 11.40
N THR A 109 8.67 -11.15 10.81
CA THR A 109 8.06 -12.02 9.81
C THR A 109 8.82 -11.98 8.49
N MET A 110 9.26 -10.79 8.04
CA MET A 110 10.07 -10.65 6.83
C MET A 110 11.43 -11.35 6.97
N GLU A 111 12.07 -11.26 8.13
CA GLU A 111 13.30 -12.01 8.42
C GLU A 111 13.10 -13.52 8.28
N LYS A 112 12.00 -14.06 8.81
CA LYS A 112 11.67 -15.50 8.70
C LYS A 112 11.36 -15.91 7.26
N LEU A 113 10.54 -15.13 6.55
CA LEU A 113 10.21 -15.38 5.14
C LEU A 113 11.48 -15.39 4.28
N HIS A 114 12.33 -14.38 4.44
CA HIS A 114 13.59 -14.27 3.70
C HIS A 114 14.53 -15.46 4.01
N ARG A 115 14.72 -15.80 5.27
CA ARG A 115 15.56 -16.96 5.67
C ARG A 115 15.03 -18.29 5.18
N SER A 116 13.73 -18.44 5.00
CA SER A 116 13.14 -19.69 4.50
C SER A 116 13.61 -20.02 3.10
N GLY A 117 13.90 -19.02 2.27
CA GLY A 117 14.27 -19.16 0.87
C GLY A 117 13.20 -19.86 0.00
N LEU A 118 11.95 -19.92 0.50
CA LEU A 118 10.86 -20.62 -0.15
C LEU A 118 10.16 -19.82 -1.23
N TYR A 119 10.29 -18.49 -1.15
CA TYR A 119 9.57 -17.53 -1.99
C TYR A 119 10.51 -16.44 -2.46
N ARG A 120 10.26 -15.88 -3.63
CA ARG A 120 10.75 -14.54 -3.98
C ARG A 120 9.87 -13.50 -3.30
N LEU A 121 10.47 -12.48 -2.72
CA LEU A 121 9.79 -11.45 -1.93
C LEU A 121 9.99 -10.10 -2.60
N VAL A 122 8.91 -9.45 -3.00
CA VAL A 122 9.00 -8.15 -3.68
C VAL A 122 8.06 -7.14 -3.04
N VAL A 123 8.47 -5.87 -3.01
CA VAL A 123 7.54 -4.79 -2.74
C VAL A 123 6.87 -4.40 -4.05
N PHE A 124 5.53 -4.32 -4.03
CA PHE A 124 4.73 -3.89 -5.15
C PHE A 124 3.75 -2.82 -4.69
N THR A 125 4.11 -1.57 -4.89
CA THR A 125 3.40 -0.41 -4.34
C THR A 125 3.02 0.59 -5.42
N LYS A 126 1.95 1.36 -5.18
CA LYS A 126 1.58 2.48 -6.04
C LYS A 126 2.04 3.81 -5.42
N GLY A 127 2.31 4.79 -6.27
CA GLY A 127 2.69 6.12 -5.82
C GLY A 127 3.78 6.77 -6.65
N GLU A 128 4.43 7.77 -6.07
CA GLU A 128 5.54 8.48 -6.69
C GLU A 128 6.86 7.80 -6.34
N LEU A 129 7.66 7.50 -7.37
CA LEU A 129 8.86 6.68 -7.25
C LEU A 129 9.82 7.16 -6.16
N LEU A 130 10.19 8.44 -6.17
CA LEU A 130 11.16 9.00 -5.21
C LEU A 130 10.65 8.95 -3.76
N ASP A 131 9.35 9.16 -3.56
CA ASP A 131 8.72 9.11 -2.24
C ASP A 131 8.73 7.67 -1.70
N GLN A 132 8.31 6.71 -2.53
CA GLN A 132 8.28 5.29 -2.15
C GLN A 132 9.69 4.73 -1.91
N GLU A 133 10.67 5.03 -2.78
CA GLU A 133 12.07 4.65 -2.57
C GLU A 133 12.63 5.22 -1.27
N SER A 134 12.33 6.48 -0.97
CA SER A 134 12.79 7.15 0.24
C SER A 134 12.21 6.51 1.51
N LYS A 135 10.92 6.15 1.52
CA LYS A 135 10.28 5.42 2.63
C LYS A 135 10.89 4.01 2.79
N PHE A 136 11.05 3.28 1.69
CA PHE A 136 11.65 1.95 1.68
C PHE A 136 13.08 1.96 2.22
N TYR A 137 13.88 2.94 1.83
CA TYR A 137 15.24 3.10 2.38
C TYR A 137 15.22 3.36 3.89
N ARG A 138 14.37 4.29 4.36
CA ARG A 138 14.24 4.62 5.79
C ARG A 138 13.69 3.47 6.63
N SER A 139 12.88 2.58 6.05
CA SER A 139 12.29 1.45 6.76
C SER A 139 13.32 0.40 7.22
N GLY A 140 14.49 0.35 6.58
CA GLY A 140 15.50 -0.68 6.83
C GLY A 140 15.11 -2.07 6.32
N LEU A 141 14.01 -2.23 5.59
CA LEU A 141 13.50 -3.54 5.14
C LEU A 141 14.17 -4.05 3.86
N ARG A 142 14.99 -3.24 3.20
CA ARG A 142 15.60 -3.53 1.89
C ARG A 142 16.22 -4.93 1.79
N THR A 143 16.90 -5.36 2.85
CA THR A 143 17.64 -6.63 2.86
C THR A 143 16.77 -7.88 2.81
N TYR A 144 15.46 -7.74 3.03
CA TYR A 144 14.52 -8.86 3.01
C TYR A 144 13.84 -9.06 1.65
N PHE A 145 14.01 -8.12 0.72
CA PHE A 145 13.31 -8.14 -0.57
C PHE A 145 14.26 -8.33 -1.75
N ASP A 146 13.83 -9.12 -2.71
CA ASP A 146 14.54 -9.36 -3.96
C ASP A 146 14.38 -8.19 -4.94
N ASP A 147 13.21 -7.51 -4.92
CA ASP A 147 12.94 -6.36 -5.79
C ASP A 147 11.98 -5.35 -5.15
N PHE A 148 11.93 -4.14 -5.72
CA PHE A 148 11.08 -3.04 -5.29
C PHE A 148 10.47 -2.35 -6.53
N ILE A 149 9.16 -2.50 -6.70
CA ILE A 149 8.44 -2.09 -7.90
C ILE A 149 7.38 -1.07 -7.54
N VAL A 150 7.49 0.11 -8.13
CA VAL A 150 6.52 1.19 -8.00
C VAL A 150 5.70 1.30 -9.29
N VAL A 151 4.39 1.32 -9.17
CA VAL A 151 3.46 1.48 -10.28
C VAL A 151 2.60 2.73 -10.10
N SER A 152 2.10 3.25 -11.22
CA SER A 152 1.15 4.38 -11.17
C SER A 152 -0.19 3.98 -10.56
N ASP A 153 -0.64 2.73 -10.81
CA ASP A 153 -1.83 2.16 -10.19
C ASP A 153 -1.76 0.62 -10.24
N LYS A 154 -2.42 -0.05 -9.28
CA LYS A 154 -2.48 -1.51 -9.13
C LYS A 154 -3.65 -2.11 -9.92
N THR A 155 -3.65 -1.88 -11.22
CA THR A 155 -4.64 -2.46 -12.13
C THR A 155 -4.38 -3.94 -12.41
N PRO A 156 -5.36 -4.72 -12.89
CA PRO A 156 -5.12 -6.10 -13.35
C PRO A 156 -3.92 -6.20 -14.29
N LYS A 157 -3.77 -5.26 -15.23
CA LYS A 157 -2.64 -5.21 -16.15
C LYS A 157 -1.29 -4.99 -15.46
N ALA A 158 -1.27 -4.27 -14.33
CA ALA A 158 -0.05 -4.08 -13.55
C ALA A 158 0.38 -5.41 -12.89
N TYR A 159 -0.57 -6.22 -12.43
CA TYR A 159 -0.30 -7.56 -11.89
C TYR A 159 0.14 -8.56 -12.97
N GLU A 160 -0.47 -8.52 -14.16
CA GLU A 160 0.00 -9.32 -15.31
C GLU A 160 1.46 -9.00 -15.64
N ARG A 161 1.82 -7.72 -15.71
CA ARG A 161 3.22 -7.29 -15.95
C ARG A 161 4.17 -7.73 -14.82
N LEU A 162 3.70 -7.71 -13.57
CA LEU A 162 4.48 -8.24 -12.45
C LEU A 162 4.77 -9.73 -12.65
N CYS A 163 3.77 -10.53 -13.01
CA CYS A 163 3.94 -11.96 -13.28
C CYS A 163 4.89 -12.19 -14.46
N ASP A 164 4.74 -11.45 -15.55
CA ASP A 164 5.61 -11.51 -16.73
C ASP A 164 7.08 -11.21 -16.37
N GLN A 165 7.32 -10.17 -15.54
CA GLN A 165 8.67 -9.79 -15.10
C GLN A 165 9.37 -10.92 -14.34
N PHE A 166 8.62 -11.69 -13.55
CA PHE A 166 9.16 -12.80 -12.77
C PHE A 166 9.04 -14.16 -13.47
N GLY A 167 8.41 -14.22 -14.65
CA GLY A 167 8.24 -15.44 -15.44
C GLY A 167 7.37 -16.48 -14.74
N ILE A 168 6.28 -16.03 -14.09
CA ILE A 168 5.34 -16.89 -13.33
C ILE A 168 3.92 -16.77 -13.86
N GLY A 169 3.09 -17.78 -13.58
CA GLY A 169 1.64 -17.68 -13.73
C GLY A 169 1.01 -16.88 -12.59
N ILE A 170 -0.16 -16.30 -12.83
CA ILE A 170 -0.88 -15.52 -11.81
C ILE A 170 -1.26 -16.37 -10.58
N GLU A 171 -1.47 -17.67 -10.77
CA GLU A 171 -1.77 -18.65 -9.72
C GLU A 171 -0.59 -18.88 -8.77
N GLU A 172 0.63 -18.49 -9.17
CA GLU A 172 1.84 -18.57 -8.37
C GLU A 172 2.11 -17.26 -7.58
N LEU A 173 1.31 -16.21 -7.80
CA LEU A 173 1.40 -14.94 -7.11
C LEU A 173 0.52 -14.94 -5.85
N LEU A 174 1.10 -14.50 -4.74
CA LEU A 174 0.39 -14.09 -3.54
C LEU A 174 0.63 -12.60 -3.31
N MET A 175 -0.43 -11.80 -3.35
CA MET A 175 -0.38 -10.39 -2.96
C MET A 175 -0.79 -10.23 -1.51
N VAL A 176 0.00 -9.48 -0.75
CA VAL A 176 -0.26 -9.14 0.66
C VAL A 176 -0.44 -7.64 0.76
N GLY A 177 -1.59 -7.19 1.26
CA GLY A 177 -1.85 -5.76 1.40
C GLY A 177 -3.04 -5.44 2.29
N ASN A 178 -3.19 -4.13 2.56
CA ASN A 178 -4.27 -3.59 3.39
C ASN A 178 -5.48 -3.08 2.59
N SER A 179 -5.32 -2.84 1.29
CA SER A 179 -6.40 -2.33 0.44
C SER A 179 -7.12 -3.45 -0.28
N PHE A 180 -8.42 -3.63 0.02
CA PHE A 180 -9.22 -4.59 -0.72
C PHE A 180 -9.32 -4.22 -2.21
N LYS A 181 -9.47 -2.93 -2.51
CA LYS A 181 -9.60 -2.39 -3.86
C LYS A 181 -8.34 -2.57 -4.71
N SER A 182 -7.16 -2.27 -4.13
CA SER A 182 -5.90 -2.19 -4.88
C SER A 182 -5.09 -3.48 -4.81
N ASP A 183 -5.10 -4.18 -3.66
CA ASP A 183 -4.24 -5.33 -3.41
C ASP A 183 -4.97 -6.66 -3.59
N VAL A 184 -6.25 -6.71 -3.23
CA VAL A 184 -7.01 -7.96 -3.16
C VAL A 184 -7.81 -8.19 -4.44
N GLU A 185 -8.73 -7.30 -4.73
CA GLU A 185 -9.71 -7.49 -5.81
C GLU A 185 -9.07 -7.72 -7.20
N PRO A 186 -8.05 -6.96 -7.65
CA PRO A 186 -7.46 -7.14 -8.96
C PRO A 186 -6.78 -8.51 -9.12
N VAL A 187 -6.11 -8.99 -8.07
CA VAL A 187 -5.42 -10.29 -8.07
C VAL A 187 -6.42 -11.44 -8.10
N LEU A 188 -7.48 -11.35 -7.28
CA LEU A 188 -8.55 -12.37 -7.27
C LEU A 188 -9.27 -12.46 -8.62
N LYS A 189 -9.54 -11.34 -9.27
CA LYS A 189 -10.16 -11.29 -10.62
C LYS A 189 -9.31 -11.99 -11.68
N LEU A 190 -8.00 -12.01 -11.52
CA LEU A 190 -7.06 -12.70 -12.41
C LEU A 190 -6.87 -14.19 -12.06
N GLY A 191 -7.35 -14.63 -10.89
CA GLY A 191 -7.19 -16.01 -10.41
C GLY A 191 -5.99 -16.24 -9.48
N GLY A 192 -5.28 -15.18 -9.11
CA GLY A 192 -4.18 -15.22 -8.14
C GLY A 192 -4.67 -15.34 -6.69
N TRP A 193 -3.74 -15.25 -5.75
CA TRP A 193 -4.00 -15.35 -4.31
C TRP A 193 -3.78 -14.01 -3.63
N ALA A 194 -4.58 -13.69 -2.63
CA ALA A 194 -4.44 -12.47 -1.85
C ALA A 194 -4.54 -12.74 -0.35
N VAL A 195 -3.72 -12.02 0.41
CA VAL A 195 -3.84 -11.86 1.87
C VAL A 195 -4.27 -10.43 2.15
N HIS A 196 -5.40 -10.27 2.80
CA HIS A 196 -5.90 -8.99 3.27
C HIS A 196 -5.59 -8.83 4.75
N ILE A 197 -4.80 -7.80 5.09
CA ILE A 197 -4.47 -7.39 6.46
C ILE A 197 -4.97 -5.96 6.62
N PRO A 198 -6.23 -5.74 7.06
CA PRO A 198 -6.80 -4.40 7.13
C PRO A 198 -6.01 -3.48 8.07
N PHE A 199 -5.76 -2.26 7.63
CA PHE A 199 -5.21 -1.21 8.49
C PHE A 199 -6.35 -0.43 9.15
N HIS A 200 -6.13 0.09 10.36
CA HIS A 200 -7.17 0.76 11.16
C HIS A 200 -7.66 2.09 10.56
N THR A 201 -6.88 2.69 9.68
CA THR A 201 -7.25 3.92 8.97
C THR A 201 -7.27 3.63 7.47
N ILE A 202 -8.45 3.71 6.86
CA ILE A 202 -8.63 3.44 5.43
C ILE A 202 -8.73 4.77 4.70
N TRP A 203 -7.96 4.93 3.63
CA TRP A 203 -8.09 6.06 2.73
C TRP A 203 -9.45 6.00 2.01
N GLN A 204 -10.20 7.10 2.03
CA GLN A 204 -11.58 7.13 1.53
C GLN A 204 -11.71 6.66 0.07
N HIS A 205 -10.71 6.91 -0.77
CA HIS A 205 -10.66 6.47 -2.16
C HIS A 205 -10.44 4.94 -2.33
N GLU A 206 -10.03 4.24 -1.26
CA GLU A 206 -9.83 2.78 -1.25
C GLU A 206 -11.03 2.01 -0.65
N VAL A 207 -12.06 2.71 -0.18
CA VAL A 207 -13.26 2.08 0.39
C VAL A 207 -14.09 1.43 -0.72
N VAL A 208 -14.30 0.12 -0.60
CA VAL A 208 -15.15 -0.70 -1.49
C VAL A 208 -15.86 -1.77 -0.67
N ASP A 209 -16.90 -2.38 -1.25
CA ASP A 209 -17.54 -3.55 -0.65
C ASP A 209 -16.61 -4.77 -0.74
N GLU A 210 -16.32 -5.36 0.41
CA GLU A 210 -15.52 -6.59 0.49
C GLU A 210 -16.40 -7.83 0.27
N TYR A 211 -15.80 -8.88 -0.29
CA TYR A 211 -16.46 -10.17 -0.50
C TYR A 211 -15.55 -11.34 -0.15
N GLU A 212 -16.13 -12.51 0.07
CA GLU A 212 -15.38 -13.74 0.32
C GLU A 212 -14.98 -14.40 -1.00
N HIS A 213 -13.77 -14.97 -1.05
CA HIS A 213 -13.27 -15.67 -2.22
C HIS A 213 -12.37 -16.85 -1.81
N PRO A 214 -12.38 -18.01 -2.54
CA PRO A 214 -11.55 -19.17 -2.20
C PRO A 214 -10.04 -18.90 -2.18
N HIS A 215 -9.57 -17.89 -2.92
CA HIS A 215 -8.17 -17.47 -2.98
C HIS A 215 -7.86 -16.28 -2.07
N LEU A 216 -8.79 -15.86 -1.21
CA LEU A 216 -8.60 -14.80 -0.23
C LEU A 216 -8.32 -15.38 1.14
N LEU A 217 -7.23 -14.90 1.75
CA LEU A 217 -6.92 -15.12 3.15
C LEU A 217 -7.07 -13.80 3.91
N LYS A 218 -7.92 -13.77 4.93
CA LYS A 218 -8.04 -12.61 5.82
C LYS A 218 -7.20 -12.86 7.06
N MET A 219 -6.25 -11.97 7.34
CA MET A 219 -5.38 -12.02 8.51
C MET A 219 -5.56 -10.74 9.35
N ARG A 220 -5.36 -10.86 10.66
CA ARG A 220 -5.51 -9.75 11.60
C ARG A 220 -4.19 -9.04 11.87
N SER A 221 -3.08 -9.74 11.63
CA SER A 221 -1.74 -9.23 11.88
C SER A 221 -0.76 -9.77 10.83
N PHE A 222 0.30 -9.01 10.62
CA PHE A 222 1.36 -9.39 9.69
C PHE A 222 2.08 -10.69 10.13
N SER A 223 2.14 -10.97 11.44
CA SER A 223 2.77 -12.17 11.98
C SER A 223 2.07 -13.48 11.57
N GLU A 224 0.79 -13.43 11.20
CA GLU A 224 0.06 -14.63 10.74
C GLU A 224 0.60 -15.18 9.42
N LEU A 225 1.34 -14.36 8.63
CA LEU A 225 2.03 -14.83 7.43
C LEU A 225 3.06 -15.94 7.69
N GLU A 226 3.53 -16.09 8.91
CA GLU A 226 4.44 -17.18 9.29
C GLU A 226 3.81 -18.57 9.09
N THR A 227 2.48 -18.65 9.08
CA THR A 227 1.76 -19.91 8.77
C THR A 227 2.07 -20.43 7.37
N LEU A 228 2.33 -19.52 6.41
CA LEU A 228 2.69 -19.89 5.03
C LEU A 228 3.99 -20.67 4.97
N ILE A 229 4.98 -20.31 5.79
CA ILE A 229 6.26 -21.00 5.88
C ILE A 229 6.02 -22.42 6.39
N ASN A 230 5.32 -22.55 7.51
CA ASN A 230 5.05 -23.81 8.16
C ASN A 230 4.31 -24.79 7.25
N GLU A 231 3.28 -24.32 6.56
CA GLU A 231 2.51 -25.14 5.62
C GLU A 231 3.36 -25.63 4.44
N ARG A 232 4.22 -24.76 3.88
CA ARG A 232 5.07 -25.16 2.75
C ARG A 232 6.17 -26.09 3.17
N GLU A 233 6.82 -25.88 4.31
CA GLU A 233 7.81 -26.81 4.86
C GLU A 233 7.23 -28.19 5.13
N GLN A 234 6.02 -28.28 5.68
CA GLN A 234 5.34 -29.54 5.91
C GLN A 234 5.09 -30.30 4.60
N ARG A 235 4.62 -29.60 3.55
CA ARG A 235 4.42 -30.22 2.23
C ARG A 235 5.71 -30.74 1.64
N LEU A 236 6.79 -29.95 1.65
CA LEU A 236 8.09 -30.38 1.14
C LEU A 236 8.64 -31.60 1.88
N LYS A 237 8.34 -31.75 3.17
CA LYS A 237 8.70 -32.95 3.95
C LYS A 237 7.91 -34.18 3.48
N VAL A 238 6.61 -34.02 3.23
CA VAL A 238 5.74 -35.09 2.74
C VAL A 238 6.17 -35.58 1.36
N ASP A 239 6.41 -34.62 0.43
CA ASP A 239 6.83 -34.93 -0.94
C ASP A 239 8.19 -35.69 -0.96
N ARG A 240 9.15 -35.26 -0.11
CA ARG A 240 10.44 -35.96 0.03
C ARG A 240 10.31 -37.40 0.60
N LEU A 241 9.34 -37.63 1.47
CA LEU A 241 9.08 -38.96 2.01
C LEU A 241 8.45 -39.87 0.96
N GLN A 242 7.53 -39.36 0.13
CA GLN A 242 6.92 -40.12 -0.96
C GLN A 242 7.93 -40.49 -2.05
N LEU A 243 8.86 -39.59 -2.39
CA LEU A 243 9.92 -39.84 -3.37
C LEU A 243 10.96 -40.89 -2.88
N ARG A 244 11.10 -41.11 -1.56
CA ARG A 244 12.02 -42.12 -0.98
C ARG A 244 11.37 -43.48 -0.83
N SER A 245 10.07 -43.59 -1.07
CA SER A 245 9.30 -44.85 -0.98
C SER A 245 9.03 -45.48 -2.35
N ILE A 246 9.57 -44.89 -3.42
CA ILE A 246 9.63 -45.43 -4.79
C ILE A 246 11.05 -45.93 -5.08
#